data_c7839408913bbf3b2ac15086a4bfc816
#
_entry.id   c7839408913bbf3b2ac15086a4bfc816
#
_cell.length_a   1.000
_cell.length_b   1.000
_cell.length_c   1.000
_cell.angle_alpha   90.00
_cell.angle_beta   90.00
_cell.angle_gamma   90.00
#
_symmetry.space_group_name_H-M   'P 1'
#
loop_
_entity.id
_entity.type
_entity.pdbx_description
1 polymer ?
#
loop_
_entity_poly.entity_id
_entity_poly.type
_entity_poly.pdbx_seq_one_letter_code
_entity_poly.pdbx_strand_id
1 'polypeptide(L)'
;MLKIKKCNVTQDEQAIQVSGVVYDFMSKVLNEEDHWKANVKLTSENIALENWLDNIKQITEALPAKKPNASPTMNKQEMDNIVLDLDVKKLSFDKFIATQIKGQLLIKPQSAEIKNLSLNACRGTMLADMVWKNSRYINGNVKFKNAQVKEIFKTFNNFKQDLVKAEQIEGIMHLDATFSLEIDSKFQVLQNSLTSVVNFSIANGRLRNFEPFEKISKYAFKNRNLDDVSFSDLKQRFRFNGTLMQIDSMEIKSTAFWMYLKGAYNFNGESDLRFQIPLKNLKNIPEDAVFGEQNEDGRQVKSIFLKAVGPNGKISISYDFSQGEKKEERRNDRRK
;
A
#
# COMPACT_ATOMS: atom_id res chain seq x y z
N MET A 1 0.71 -12.65 40.44
CA MET A 1 -0.34 -12.12 39.56
C MET A 1 -0.86 -10.81 40.08
N LEU A 2 -0.83 -9.73 39.31
CA LEU A 2 -1.40 -8.43 39.63
C LEU A 2 -2.58 -8.13 38.70
N LYS A 3 -3.74 -7.81 39.26
CA LYS A 3 -4.93 -7.46 38.47
C LYS A 3 -5.09 -5.94 38.43
N ILE A 4 -5.08 -5.39 37.21
CA ILE A 4 -5.35 -3.98 36.93
C ILE A 4 -6.85 -3.87 36.62
N LYS A 5 -7.64 -3.33 37.55
CA LYS A 5 -9.08 -3.13 37.28
C LYS A 5 -9.31 -2.01 36.27
N LYS A 6 -8.61 -0.88 36.46
CA LYS A 6 -8.67 0.29 35.62
C LYS A 6 -7.45 1.17 35.90
N CYS A 7 -6.71 1.51 34.86
CA CYS A 7 -5.64 2.51 34.89
C CYS A 7 -5.89 3.48 33.73
N ASN A 8 -5.89 4.76 34.04
CA ASN A 8 -5.99 5.79 32.99
C ASN A 8 -4.60 6.40 32.80
N VAL A 9 -4.14 6.40 31.58
CA VAL A 9 -2.91 7.07 31.16
C VAL A 9 -3.31 8.23 30.26
N THR A 10 -2.84 9.42 30.59
CA THR A 10 -3.17 10.64 29.83
C THR A 10 -1.88 11.22 29.24
N GLN A 11 -1.87 11.52 27.98
CA GLN A 11 -0.80 12.24 27.29
C GLN A 11 -1.41 13.21 26.29
N ASP A 12 -1.05 14.50 26.37
CA ASP A 12 -1.53 15.55 25.45
C ASP A 12 -3.05 15.52 25.24
N GLU A 13 -3.81 15.54 26.36
CA GLU A 13 -5.28 15.48 26.37
C GLU A 13 -5.90 14.18 25.85
N GLN A 14 -5.09 13.19 25.49
CA GLN A 14 -5.55 11.87 25.07
C GLN A 14 -5.57 10.92 26.28
N ALA A 15 -6.71 10.31 26.50
CA ALA A 15 -6.87 9.34 27.58
C ALA A 15 -6.91 7.92 27.03
N ILE A 16 -5.99 7.09 27.49
CA ILE A 16 -6.00 5.65 27.28
C ILE A 16 -6.40 4.98 28.58
N GLN A 17 -7.38 4.14 28.53
CA GLN A 17 -7.77 3.29 29.63
C GLN A 17 -7.21 1.88 29.45
N VAL A 18 -6.52 1.40 30.45
CA VAL A 18 -5.91 0.05 30.45
C VAL A 18 -6.52 -0.77 31.58
N SER A 19 -6.87 -2.02 31.29
CA SER A 19 -7.33 -3.00 32.29
C SER A 19 -6.79 -4.38 31.92
N GLY A 20 -6.54 -5.24 32.93
CA GLY A 20 -6.01 -6.58 32.60
C GLY A 20 -5.25 -7.24 33.72
N VAL A 21 -4.32 -8.12 33.39
CA VAL A 21 -3.56 -8.92 34.34
C VAL A 21 -2.08 -8.91 33.95
N VAL A 22 -1.24 -8.72 34.97
CA VAL A 22 0.21 -8.90 34.89
C VAL A 22 0.58 -10.15 35.67
N TYR A 23 1.23 -11.09 35.02
CA TYR A 23 1.73 -12.33 35.59
C TYR A 23 3.17 -12.15 36.04
N ASP A 24 3.57 -12.93 37.06
CA ASP A 24 4.93 -12.99 37.59
C ASP A 24 5.51 -11.64 38.08
N PHE A 25 4.62 -10.66 38.33
CA PHE A 25 4.98 -9.34 38.82
C PHE A 25 5.80 -9.38 40.12
N MET A 26 5.41 -10.24 41.06
CA MET A 26 6.11 -10.34 42.35
C MET A 26 7.46 -11.01 42.23
N SER A 27 7.64 -11.99 41.33
CA SER A 27 8.94 -12.62 41.05
C SER A 27 9.94 -11.58 40.54
N LYS A 28 9.52 -10.71 39.64
CA LYS A 28 10.35 -9.64 39.14
C LYS A 28 10.73 -8.61 40.22
N VAL A 29 9.82 -8.27 41.12
CA VAL A 29 10.07 -7.30 42.18
C VAL A 29 10.99 -7.84 43.28
N LEU A 30 10.88 -9.14 43.59
CA LEU A 30 11.55 -9.76 44.71
C LEU A 30 12.84 -10.52 44.38
N ASN A 31 12.96 -11.10 43.16
CA ASN A 31 14.01 -12.09 42.84
C ASN A 31 14.83 -11.75 41.59
N GLU A 32 14.70 -10.57 40.99
CA GLU A 32 15.40 -10.20 39.73
C GLU A 32 15.22 -11.21 38.57
N GLU A 33 14.30 -12.16 38.70
CA GLU A 33 13.94 -13.05 37.60
C GLU A 33 13.23 -12.26 36.49
N ASP A 34 13.80 -12.36 35.28
CA ASP A 34 13.56 -11.42 34.19
C ASP A 34 12.29 -11.68 33.35
N HIS A 35 11.37 -12.53 33.80
CA HIS A 35 10.25 -12.95 32.91
C HIS A 35 8.90 -12.55 33.49
N TRP A 36 8.24 -11.61 32.81
CA TRP A 36 6.87 -11.24 33.14
C TRP A 36 6.00 -11.16 31.88
N LYS A 37 4.70 -11.33 32.03
CA LYS A 37 3.72 -11.26 30.95
C LYS A 37 2.59 -10.36 31.38
N ALA A 38 2.05 -9.61 30.44
CA ALA A 38 0.86 -8.82 30.66
C ALA A 38 -0.17 -9.07 29.56
N ASN A 39 -1.40 -9.32 29.96
CA ASN A 39 -2.54 -9.37 29.05
C ASN A 39 -3.48 -8.24 29.46
N VAL A 40 -3.57 -7.21 28.63
CA VAL A 40 -4.31 -6.01 28.95
C VAL A 40 -5.20 -5.59 27.78
N LYS A 41 -6.34 -5.02 28.12
CA LYS A 41 -7.22 -4.35 27.17
C LYS A 41 -6.92 -2.85 27.19
N LEU A 42 -6.71 -2.28 26.02
CA LEU A 42 -6.53 -0.86 25.80
C LEU A 42 -7.77 -0.30 25.13
N THR A 43 -8.41 0.69 25.76
CA THR A 43 -9.54 1.39 25.18
C THR A 43 -9.26 2.89 25.15
N SER A 44 -9.66 3.55 24.06
CA SER A 44 -9.55 5.01 23.94
C SER A 44 -10.60 5.57 22.99
N GLU A 45 -11.04 6.79 23.28
CA GLU A 45 -11.90 7.56 22.37
C GLU A 45 -11.10 8.09 21.17
N ASN A 46 -9.85 8.52 21.39
CA ASN A 46 -9.00 9.12 20.38
C ASN A 46 -7.52 8.92 20.70
N ILE A 47 -6.74 8.48 19.72
CA ILE A 47 -5.28 8.35 19.77
C ILE A 47 -4.68 9.09 18.56
N ALA A 48 -3.80 10.09 18.83
CA ALA A 48 -2.85 10.58 17.83
C ALA A 48 -1.58 9.74 17.96
N LEU A 49 -1.34 8.89 16.98
CA LEU A 49 -0.31 7.84 17.08
C LEU A 49 1.10 8.42 17.22
N GLU A 50 1.36 9.59 16.64
CA GLU A 50 2.65 10.28 16.75
C GLU A 50 3.10 10.43 18.19
N ASN A 51 2.17 10.80 19.08
CA ASN A 51 2.46 11.02 20.49
C ASN A 51 2.83 9.73 21.24
N TRP A 52 2.50 8.56 20.69
CA TRP A 52 2.67 7.25 21.34
C TRP A 52 3.77 6.39 20.76
N LEU A 53 4.26 6.70 19.55
CA LEU A 53 5.29 5.89 18.86
C LEU A 53 6.59 5.83 19.67
N ASP A 54 7.04 6.93 20.23
CA ASP A 54 8.26 6.97 21.07
C ASP A 54 8.10 6.13 22.34
N ASN A 55 6.92 6.13 22.94
CA ASN A 55 6.64 5.31 24.11
C ASN A 55 6.68 3.81 23.76
N ILE A 56 6.08 3.42 22.63
CA ILE A 56 6.12 2.03 22.15
C ILE A 56 7.57 1.62 21.89
N LYS A 57 8.37 2.47 21.26
CA LYS A 57 9.79 2.24 21.01
C LYS A 57 10.57 2.05 22.31
N GLN A 58 10.43 2.96 23.28
CA GLN A 58 11.08 2.86 24.60
C GLN A 58 10.71 1.56 25.31
N ILE A 59 9.44 1.16 25.28
CA ILE A 59 9.00 -0.10 25.88
C ILE A 59 9.68 -1.29 25.19
N THR A 60 9.74 -1.34 23.86
CA THR A 60 10.37 -2.45 23.13
C THR A 60 11.87 -2.54 23.36
N GLU A 61 12.55 -1.40 23.56
CA GLU A 61 13.99 -1.31 23.84
C GLU A 61 14.34 -1.64 25.29
N ALA A 62 13.43 -1.31 26.24
CA ALA A 62 13.62 -1.58 27.66
C ALA A 62 13.36 -3.04 28.06
N LEU A 63 12.66 -3.81 27.22
CA LEU A 63 12.46 -5.24 27.47
C LEU A 63 13.80 -5.98 27.27
N PRO A 64 14.22 -6.85 28.21
CA PRO A 64 15.51 -7.52 28.15
C PRO A 64 15.61 -8.41 26.90
N ALA A 65 16.64 -8.19 26.11
CA ALA A 65 16.98 -9.07 25.01
C ALA A 65 17.55 -10.40 25.54
N LYS A 66 17.22 -11.51 24.89
CA LYS A 66 17.73 -12.83 25.26
C LYS A 66 19.27 -12.84 25.32
N LYS A 67 19.87 -13.20 26.47
CA LYS A 67 21.31 -13.38 26.57
C LYS A 67 21.77 -14.49 25.62
N PRO A 68 22.81 -14.27 24.76
CA PRO A 68 23.22 -15.25 23.74
C PRO A 68 23.78 -16.57 24.27
N ASN A 69 24.05 -16.71 25.56
CA ASN A 69 24.78 -17.83 26.19
C ASN A 69 23.93 -18.69 27.15
N ALA A 70 22.62 -18.70 27.06
CA ALA A 70 21.83 -19.67 27.80
C ALA A 70 21.89 -21.02 27.08
N SER A 71 22.49 -22.04 27.75
CA SER A 71 22.51 -23.43 27.29
C SER A 71 21.11 -23.90 26.89
N PRO A 72 20.96 -24.72 25.83
CA PRO A 72 19.66 -25.19 25.36
C PRO A 72 19.12 -26.29 26.27
N THR A 73 18.73 -25.97 27.49
CA THR A 73 17.88 -26.84 28.27
C THR A 73 16.45 -26.67 27.74
N MET A 74 15.89 -27.79 27.32
CA MET A 74 14.55 -27.95 26.77
C MET A 74 13.48 -27.43 27.72
N ASN A 75 13.19 -26.14 27.66
CA ASN A 75 11.90 -25.60 28.04
C ASN A 75 11.66 -24.41 27.11
N LYS A 76 10.54 -24.45 26.42
CA LYS A 76 10.05 -23.35 25.56
C LYS A 76 10.08 -22.08 26.40
N GLN A 77 11.17 -21.31 26.31
CA GLN A 77 11.40 -20.13 27.13
C GLN A 77 10.23 -19.16 26.89
N GLU A 78 9.46 -18.99 27.94
CA GLU A 78 8.43 -17.98 27.99
C GLU A 78 9.11 -16.62 27.94
N MET A 79 9.06 -15.98 26.78
CA MET A 79 9.62 -14.63 26.58
C MET A 79 8.71 -13.62 27.24
N ASP A 80 9.30 -12.57 27.82
CA ASP A 80 8.55 -11.38 28.23
C ASP A 80 7.70 -10.88 27.07
N ASN A 81 6.43 -10.70 27.33
CA ASN A 81 5.54 -10.12 26.33
C ASN A 81 4.37 -9.36 26.96
N ILE A 82 3.95 -8.34 26.27
CA ILE A 82 2.76 -7.57 26.59
C ILE A 82 1.79 -7.77 25.45
N VAL A 83 0.64 -8.35 25.73
CA VAL A 83 -0.47 -8.47 24.79
C VAL A 83 -1.48 -7.38 25.10
N LEU A 84 -1.70 -6.50 24.12
CA LEU A 84 -2.68 -5.42 24.19
C LEU A 84 -3.83 -5.73 23.24
N ASP A 85 -5.01 -6.00 23.79
CA ASP A 85 -6.24 -6.03 22.99
C ASP A 85 -6.72 -4.59 22.77
N LEU A 86 -6.75 -4.17 21.52
CA LEU A 86 -7.06 -2.81 21.11
C LEU A 86 -8.56 -2.63 20.85
N ASP A 87 -9.14 -1.56 21.41
CA ASP A 87 -10.51 -1.13 21.14
C ASP A 87 -10.54 0.42 21.14
N VAL A 88 -10.19 1.01 20.01
CA VAL A 88 -10.01 2.46 19.86
C VAL A 88 -11.05 3.01 18.90
N LYS A 89 -11.77 4.07 19.32
CA LYS A 89 -12.82 4.64 18.46
C LYS A 89 -12.26 5.44 17.30
N LYS A 90 -11.20 6.22 17.54
CA LYS A 90 -10.55 7.03 16.51
C LYS A 90 -9.03 7.00 16.69
N LEU A 91 -8.33 6.89 15.57
CA LEU A 91 -6.87 6.99 15.51
C LEU A 91 -6.49 7.95 14.38
N SER A 92 -5.52 8.81 14.62
CA SER A 92 -4.92 9.65 13.59
C SER A 92 -3.40 9.44 13.53
N PHE A 93 -2.85 9.57 12.32
CA PHE A 93 -1.42 9.60 12.06
C PHE A 93 -1.18 10.40 10.77
N ASP A 94 -0.59 11.59 10.88
CA ASP A 94 -0.51 12.57 9.81
C ASP A 94 -1.91 12.83 9.20
N LYS A 95 -2.08 12.57 7.91
CA LYS A 95 -3.38 12.67 7.22
C LYS A 95 -4.24 11.41 7.31
N PHE A 96 -3.69 10.31 7.80
CA PHE A 96 -4.43 9.07 7.96
C PHE A 96 -5.36 9.15 9.18
N ILE A 97 -6.64 8.96 8.95
CA ILE A 97 -7.66 8.90 9.99
C ILE A 97 -8.37 7.56 9.88
N ALA A 98 -8.42 6.86 11.01
CA ALA A 98 -9.14 5.60 11.14
C ALA A 98 -10.16 5.66 12.26
N THR A 99 -11.20 4.83 12.17
CA THR A 99 -12.21 4.65 13.18
C THR A 99 -12.49 3.17 13.44
N GLN A 100 -13.08 2.85 14.60
CA GLN A 100 -13.44 1.48 14.98
C GLN A 100 -12.26 0.50 14.92
N ILE A 101 -11.14 0.90 15.48
CA ILE A 101 -9.90 0.13 15.47
C ILE A 101 -10.00 -1.00 16.49
N LYS A 102 -9.85 -2.24 16.03
CA LYS A 102 -9.76 -3.46 16.83
C LYS A 102 -8.61 -4.32 16.36
N GLY A 103 -7.96 -5.02 17.28
CA GLY A 103 -6.84 -5.89 16.98
C GLY A 103 -6.01 -6.18 18.22
N GLN A 104 -4.87 -6.80 18.02
CA GLN A 104 -3.91 -7.06 19.08
C GLN A 104 -2.56 -6.43 18.77
N LEU A 105 -1.95 -5.81 19.76
CA LEU A 105 -0.56 -5.41 19.72
C LEU A 105 0.22 -6.29 20.71
N LEU A 106 1.16 -7.07 20.19
CA LEU A 106 2.05 -7.92 20.96
C LEU A 106 3.42 -7.27 21.01
N ILE A 107 3.81 -6.79 22.18
CA ILE A 107 5.13 -6.18 22.41
C ILE A 107 6.04 -7.24 23.01
N LYS A 108 7.19 -7.45 22.37
CA LYS A 108 8.28 -8.35 22.77
C LYS A 108 9.60 -7.59 22.81
N PRO A 109 10.67 -8.15 23.39
CA PRO A 109 11.98 -7.56 23.27
C PRO A 109 12.33 -7.22 21.83
N GLN A 110 12.65 -5.97 21.56
CA GLN A 110 13.04 -5.42 20.25
C GLN A 110 12.04 -5.63 19.11
N SER A 111 10.78 -5.96 19.41
CA SER A 111 9.75 -6.10 18.39
C SER A 111 8.35 -5.76 18.88
N ALA A 112 7.53 -5.27 17.96
CA ALA A 112 6.10 -5.10 18.16
C ALA A 112 5.36 -5.75 16.99
N GLU A 113 4.34 -6.54 17.27
CA GLU A 113 3.54 -7.25 16.28
C GLU A 113 2.08 -6.77 16.39
N ILE A 114 1.52 -6.30 15.30
CA ILE A 114 0.09 -6.03 15.17
C ILE A 114 -0.55 -7.22 14.50
N LYS A 115 -1.57 -7.80 15.13
CA LYS A 115 -2.31 -8.97 14.63
C LYS A 115 -3.79 -8.69 14.52
N ASN A 116 -4.40 -9.20 13.45
CA ASN A 116 -5.84 -9.12 13.23
C ASN A 116 -6.37 -7.67 13.35
N LEU A 117 -5.58 -6.68 12.93
CA LEU A 117 -6.01 -5.30 12.93
C LEU A 117 -7.18 -5.14 11.95
N SER A 118 -8.28 -4.59 12.44
CA SER A 118 -9.42 -4.20 11.63
C SER A 118 -9.79 -2.76 11.98
N LEU A 119 -9.98 -1.93 10.97
CA LEU A 119 -10.37 -0.53 11.13
C LEU A 119 -11.11 -0.01 9.90
N ASN A 120 -11.80 1.11 10.05
CA ASN A 120 -12.41 1.82 8.93
C ASN A 120 -11.54 3.03 8.56
N ALA A 121 -11.14 3.11 7.29
CA ALA A 121 -10.38 4.23 6.73
C ALA A 121 -10.72 4.40 5.24
N CYS A 122 -10.50 5.58 4.67
CA CYS A 122 -10.73 5.88 3.26
C CYS A 122 -12.13 5.44 2.78
N ARG A 123 -13.14 5.53 3.66
CA ARG A 123 -14.53 5.08 3.47
C ARG A 123 -14.70 3.59 3.19
N GLY A 124 -13.71 2.79 3.51
CA GLY A 124 -13.72 1.33 3.43
C GLY A 124 -13.21 0.69 4.71
N THR A 125 -12.99 -0.60 4.67
CA THR A 125 -12.42 -1.37 5.78
C THR A 125 -10.99 -1.77 5.44
N MET A 126 -10.08 -1.57 6.39
CA MET A 126 -8.70 -2.04 6.31
C MET A 126 -8.48 -3.18 7.30
N LEU A 127 -7.82 -4.23 6.83
CA LEU A 127 -7.31 -5.33 7.64
C LEU A 127 -5.78 -5.33 7.51
N ALA A 128 -5.07 -5.56 8.60
CA ALA A 128 -3.61 -5.59 8.55
C ALA A 128 -3.01 -6.50 9.63
N ASP A 129 -1.87 -7.11 9.26
CA ASP A 129 -0.93 -7.72 10.17
C ASP A 129 0.46 -7.16 9.89
N MET A 130 1.17 -6.73 10.93
CA MET A 130 2.47 -6.08 10.78
C MET A 130 3.43 -6.50 11.88
N VAL A 131 4.71 -6.51 11.56
CA VAL A 131 5.78 -6.75 12.53
C VAL A 131 6.81 -5.64 12.39
N TRP A 132 7.08 -4.96 13.50
CA TRP A 132 8.13 -3.98 13.64
C TRP A 132 9.28 -4.58 14.45
N LYS A 133 10.50 -4.56 13.94
CA LYS A 133 11.69 -5.14 14.58
C LYS A 133 12.83 -4.16 14.66
N ASN A 134 13.58 -4.24 15.78
CA ASN A 134 14.82 -3.48 16.02
C ASN A 134 14.62 -1.97 15.79
N SER A 135 13.45 -1.45 16.13
CA SER A 135 13.06 -0.04 15.95
C SER A 135 13.26 0.50 14.51
N ARG A 136 13.40 -0.40 13.53
CA ARG A 136 13.75 -0.04 12.15
C ARG A 136 12.96 -0.78 11.07
N TYR A 137 12.83 -2.10 11.16
CA TYR A 137 12.28 -2.91 10.07
C TYR A 137 10.79 -3.15 10.26
N ILE A 138 9.99 -2.85 9.24
CA ILE A 138 8.55 -3.11 9.23
C ILE A 138 8.23 -4.05 8.07
N ASN A 139 7.57 -5.15 8.39
CA ASN A 139 7.03 -6.09 7.40
C ASN A 139 5.56 -6.29 7.68
N GLY A 140 4.76 -6.46 6.65
CA GLY A 140 3.34 -6.69 6.88
C GLY A 140 2.55 -6.98 5.63
N ASN A 141 1.27 -7.21 5.88
CA ASN A 141 0.25 -7.27 4.85
C ASN A 141 -0.88 -6.29 5.21
N VAL A 142 -1.47 -5.72 4.18
CA VAL A 142 -2.60 -4.79 4.31
C VAL A 142 -3.61 -5.13 3.23
N LYS A 143 -4.89 -5.21 3.63
CA LYS A 143 -6.02 -5.38 2.73
C LYS A 143 -7.01 -4.25 2.90
N PHE A 144 -7.33 -3.55 1.82
CA PHE A 144 -8.46 -2.63 1.79
C PHE A 144 -9.65 -3.28 1.08
N LYS A 145 -10.82 -3.13 1.66
CA LYS A 145 -12.10 -3.53 1.07
C LYS A 145 -13.00 -2.32 0.92
N ASN A 146 -13.55 -2.14 -0.28
CA ASN A 146 -14.51 -1.06 -0.63
C ASN A 146 -13.98 0.36 -0.33
N ALA A 147 -12.66 0.58 -0.40
CA ALA A 147 -12.09 1.89 -0.16
C ALA A 147 -12.31 2.82 -1.36
N GLN A 148 -12.58 4.10 -1.12
CA GLN A 148 -12.65 5.09 -2.19
C GLN A 148 -11.23 5.47 -2.63
N VAL A 149 -10.93 5.30 -3.92
CA VAL A 149 -9.61 5.62 -4.50
C VAL A 149 -9.21 7.07 -4.20
N LYS A 150 -10.12 8.01 -4.39
CA LYS A 150 -9.92 9.43 -4.09
C LYS A 150 -9.46 9.68 -2.65
N GLU A 151 -10.07 9.01 -1.69
CA GLU A 151 -9.70 9.16 -0.27
C GLU A 151 -8.34 8.52 0.05
N ILE A 152 -7.98 7.41 -0.62
CA ILE A 152 -6.63 6.84 -0.53
C ILE A 152 -5.59 7.85 -1.04
N PHE A 153 -5.80 8.42 -2.22
CA PHE A 153 -4.88 9.40 -2.80
C PHE A 153 -4.72 10.65 -1.92
N LYS A 154 -5.82 11.18 -1.36
CA LYS A 154 -5.78 12.30 -0.41
C LYS A 154 -4.99 11.98 0.84
N THR A 155 -5.29 10.83 1.46
CA THR A 155 -4.67 10.37 2.70
C THR A 155 -3.16 10.21 2.55
N PHE A 156 -2.71 9.63 1.45
CA PHE A 156 -1.29 9.40 1.18
C PHE A 156 -0.63 10.50 0.33
N ASN A 157 -1.22 11.70 0.29
CA ASN A 157 -0.68 12.86 -0.42
C ASN A 157 -0.28 12.55 -1.87
N ASN A 158 -1.23 11.94 -2.63
CA ASN A 158 -1.03 11.46 -3.99
C ASN A 158 0.21 10.55 -4.15
N PHE A 159 0.65 9.87 -3.09
CA PHE A 159 1.88 9.05 -3.05
C PHE A 159 3.14 9.83 -3.45
N LYS A 160 3.17 11.15 -3.20
CA LYS A 160 4.25 12.07 -3.59
C LYS A 160 4.57 12.04 -5.10
N GLN A 161 3.57 11.76 -5.95
CA GLN A 161 3.69 11.78 -7.41
C GLN A 161 2.68 12.79 -8.01
N ASP A 162 2.98 13.30 -9.21
CA ASP A 162 2.20 14.33 -9.91
C ASP A 162 1.42 13.79 -11.11
N LEU A 163 1.49 12.48 -11.39
CA LEU A 163 0.86 11.88 -12.56
C LEU A 163 -0.66 11.81 -12.42
N VAL A 164 -1.15 11.33 -11.27
CA VAL A 164 -2.59 11.20 -10.94
C VAL A 164 -2.85 11.88 -9.62
N LYS A 165 -3.81 12.80 -9.57
CA LYS A 165 -4.19 13.50 -8.34
C LYS A 165 -5.53 12.99 -7.81
N ALA A 166 -5.74 13.15 -6.51
CA ALA A 166 -6.98 12.73 -5.85
C ALA A 166 -8.24 13.35 -6.48
N GLU A 167 -8.13 14.56 -7.01
CA GLU A 167 -9.23 15.29 -7.65
C GLU A 167 -9.60 14.70 -9.01
N GLN A 168 -8.68 13.99 -9.63
CA GLN A 168 -8.82 13.44 -10.98
C GLN A 168 -9.39 12.03 -10.98
N ILE A 169 -9.29 11.28 -9.87
CA ILE A 169 -9.60 9.85 -9.84
C ILE A 169 -10.78 9.52 -8.92
N GLU A 170 -11.69 8.69 -9.41
CA GLU A 170 -12.80 8.13 -8.66
C GLU A 170 -12.86 6.61 -8.85
N GLY A 171 -13.55 5.93 -7.95
CA GLY A 171 -13.78 4.49 -8.01
C GLY A 171 -13.72 3.83 -6.63
N ILE A 172 -14.13 2.57 -6.60
CA ILE A 172 -14.08 1.72 -5.40
C ILE A 172 -12.95 0.73 -5.55
N MET A 173 -12.01 0.73 -4.61
CA MET A 173 -10.81 -0.10 -4.65
C MET A 173 -10.90 -1.25 -3.65
N HIS A 174 -10.50 -2.42 -4.12
CA HIS A 174 -10.00 -3.51 -3.29
C HIS A 174 -8.49 -3.62 -3.49
N LEU A 175 -7.75 -3.78 -2.42
CA LEU A 175 -6.29 -3.86 -2.46
C LEU A 175 -5.82 -4.95 -1.50
N ASP A 176 -4.82 -5.73 -1.93
CA ASP A 176 -4.07 -6.68 -1.11
C ASP A 176 -2.58 -6.43 -1.35
N ALA A 177 -1.88 -6.01 -0.31
CA ALA A 177 -0.47 -5.67 -0.39
C ALA A 177 0.34 -6.41 0.65
N THR A 178 1.50 -6.92 0.24
CA THR A 178 2.58 -7.33 1.15
C THR A 178 3.73 -6.37 1.00
N PHE A 179 4.38 -6.01 2.09
CA PHE A 179 5.47 -5.05 2.05
C PHE A 179 6.54 -5.33 3.09
N SER A 180 7.74 -4.86 2.80
CA SER A 180 8.86 -4.73 3.70
C SER A 180 9.50 -3.37 3.50
N LEU A 181 9.81 -2.68 4.59
CA LEU A 181 10.43 -1.37 4.54
C LEU A 181 11.25 -1.09 5.80
N GLU A 182 12.09 -0.07 5.74
CA GLU A 182 12.81 0.47 6.88
C GLU A 182 12.31 1.88 7.20
N ILE A 183 12.35 2.22 8.49
CA ILE A 183 12.08 3.57 9.00
C ILE A 183 13.34 4.11 9.68
N ASP A 184 13.47 5.43 9.70
CA ASP A 184 14.51 6.11 10.46
C ASP A 184 14.09 6.34 11.93
N SER A 185 14.94 6.99 12.70
CA SER A 185 14.69 7.30 14.11
C SER A 185 13.51 8.26 14.35
N LYS A 186 13.03 8.94 13.29
CA LYS A 186 11.87 9.84 13.30
C LYS A 186 10.62 9.18 12.72
N PHE A 187 10.61 7.85 12.59
CA PHE A 187 9.54 7.05 11.99
C PHE A 187 9.23 7.39 10.51
N GLN A 188 10.18 8.00 9.79
CA GLN A 188 10.03 8.27 8.37
C GLN A 188 10.46 7.07 7.55
N VAL A 189 9.64 6.70 6.56
CA VAL A 189 9.97 5.60 5.65
C VAL A 189 11.19 5.93 4.81
N LEU A 190 12.18 5.06 4.84
CA LEU A 190 13.33 5.10 3.94
C LEU A 190 12.90 4.54 2.58
N GLN A 191 12.53 5.43 1.66
CA GLN A 191 11.89 5.06 0.37
C GLN A 191 12.65 3.99 -0.41
N ASN A 192 13.98 4.03 -0.40
CA ASN A 192 14.81 3.06 -1.13
C ASN A 192 14.78 1.65 -0.52
N SER A 193 14.27 1.49 0.71
CA SER A 193 14.15 0.18 1.37
C SER A 193 12.83 -0.53 1.06
N LEU A 194 11.86 0.17 0.46
CA LEU A 194 10.55 -0.40 0.18
C LEU A 194 10.63 -1.55 -0.82
N THR A 195 10.16 -2.72 -0.42
CA THR A 195 9.79 -3.79 -1.34
C THR A 195 8.32 -4.13 -1.11
N SER A 196 7.54 -4.22 -2.18
CA SER A 196 6.11 -4.51 -2.05
C SER A 196 5.55 -5.18 -3.30
N VAL A 197 4.54 -6.01 -3.07
CA VAL A 197 3.66 -6.52 -4.12
C VAL A 197 2.26 -6.07 -3.77
N VAL A 198 1.63 -5.33 -4.68
CA VAL A 198 0.29 -4.78 -4.53
C VAL A 198 -0.61 -5.35 -5.61
N ASN A 199 -1.61 -6.13 -5.23
CA ASN A 199 -2.70 -6.53 -6.12
C ASN A 199 -3.89 -5.63 -5.83
N PHE A 200 -4.48 -5.04 -6.85
CA PHE A 200 -5.65 -4.20 -6.66
C PHE A 200 -6.68 -4.38 -7.77
N SER A 201 -7.92 -4.04 -7.46
CA SER A 201 -8.98 -3.85 -8.43
C SER A 201 -9.73 -2.55 -8.14
N ILE A 202 -10.12 -1.84 -9.21
CA ILE A 202 -10.92 -0.62 -9.13
C ILE A 202 -12.20 -0.86 -9.92
N ALA A 203 -13.34 -0.81 -9.25
CA ALA A 203 -14.65 -0.84 -9.88
C ALA A 203 -15.21 0.58 -10.02
N ASN A 204 -16.01 0.81 -11.07
CA ASN A 204 -16.62 2.11 -11.37
C ASN A 204 -15.57 3.24 -11.44
N GLY A 205 -14.42 2.95 -12.06
CA GLY A 205 -13.31 3.87 -12.16
C GLY A 205 -13.62 5.02 -13.13
N ARG A 206 -13.16 6.23 -12.78
CA ARG A 206 -13.27 7.42 -13.60
C ARG A 206 -12.06 8.32 -13.44
N LEU A 207 -11.54 8.80 -14.55
CA LEU A 207 -10.46 9.79 -14.60
C LEU A 207 -10.97 11.05 -15.28
N ARG A 208 -10.73 12.21 -14.64
CA ARG A 208 -11.09 13.51 -15.17
C ARG A 208 -9.86 14.40 -15.33
N ASN A 209 -9.81 15.14 -16.43
CA ASN A 209 -8.74 16.10 -16.72
C ASN A 209 -7.35 15.49 -16.52
N PHE A 210 -7.17 14.27 -17.04
CA PHE A 210 -5.92 13.54 -16.90
C PHE A 210 -4.97 13.91 -18.04
N GLU A 211 -4.01 14.79 -17.77
CA GLU A 211 -3.09 15.36 -18.77
C GLU A 211 -2.42 14.33 -19.69
N PRO A 212 -2.00 13.13 -19.23
CA PRO A 212 -1.44 12.13 -20.14
C PRO A 212 -2.41 11.69 -21.25
N PHE A 213 -3.72 11.69 -21.00
CA PHE A 213 -4.70 11.38 -22.05
C PHE A 213 -4.75 12.45 -23.12
N GLU A 214 -4.67 13.73 -22.75
CA GLU A 214 -4.59 14.84 -23.70
C GLU A 214 -3.34 14.72 -24.58
N LYS A 215 -2.21 14.34 -23.98
CA LYS A 215 -0.96 14.10 -24.72
C LYS A 215 -1.10 12.93 -25.68
N ILE A 216 -1.70 11.81 -25.26
CA ILE A 216 -1.95 10.64 -26.10
C ILE A 216 -2.94 10.95 -27.22
N SER A 217 -3.94 11.82 -27.00
CA SER A 217 -4.96 12.17 -27.98
C SER A 217 -4.37 12.75 -29.27
N LYS A 218 -3.27 13.46 -29.17
CA LYS A 218 -2.54 14.01 -30.32
C LYS A 218 -2.05 12.96 -31.31
N TYR A 219 -1.83 11.73 -30.83
CA TYR A 219 -1.32 10.61 -31.61
C TYR A 219 -2.42 9.64 -32.07
N ALA A 220 -3.47 9.43 -31.26
CA ALA A 220 -4.37 8.31 -31.48
C ALA A 220 -5.88 8.65 -31.41
N PHE A 221 -6.30 9.73 -30.75
CA PHE A 221 -7.71 9.96 -30.40
C PHE A 221 -8.19 11.39 -30.65
N LYS A 222 -7.75 12.01 -31.75
CA LYS A 222 -7.97 13.44 -32.07
C LYS A 222 -9.44 13.91 -31.99
N ASN A 223 -10.40 13.02 -32.22
CA ASN A 223 -11.83 13.35 -32.28
C ASN A 223 -12.62 12.83 -31.06
N ARG A 224 -11.93 12.50 -29.95
CA ARG A 224 -12.59 12.01 -28.73
C ARG A 224 -12.34 12.96 -27.58
N ASN A 225 -13.39 13.17 -26.79
CA ASN A 225 -13.23 13.84 -25.50
C ASN A 225 -12.59 12.86 -24.52
N LEU A 226 -11.41 13.21 -24.03
CA LEU A 226 -10.66 12.46 -23.02
C LEU A 226 -10.61 13.18 -21.66
N ASP A 227 -11.40 14.25 -21.48
CA ASP A 227 -11.45 15.02 -20.24
C ASP A 227 -12.21 14.24 -19.13
N ASP A 228 -13.06 13.31 -19.52
CA ASP A 228 -13.86 12.51 -18.61
C ASP A 228 -13.97 11.07 -19.12
N VAL A 229 -13.15 10.20 -18.58
CA VAL A 229 -13.01 8.82 -19.03
C VAL A 229 -13.40 7.86 -17.91
N SER A 230 -14.48 7.12 -18.11
CA SER A 230 -14.86 6.01 -17.24
C SER A 230 -14.20 4.72 -17.74
N PHE A 231 -13.77 3.86 -16.83
CA PHE A 231 -13.19 2.56 -17.17
C PHE A 231 -13.87 1.44 -16.40
N SER A 232 -13.95 0.28 -17.03
CA SER A 232 -14.46 -0.94 -16.41
C SER A 232 -13.48 -1.44 -15.35
N ASP A 233 -13.81 -2.54 -14.70
CA ASP A 233 -12.98 -3.14 -13.66
C ASP A 233 -11.51 -3.22 -14.07
N LEU A 234 -10.70 -2.38 -13.44
CA LEU A 234 -9.26 -2.38 -13.61
C LEU A 234 -8.65 -3.31 -12.56
N LYS A 235 -8.05 -4.42 -12.98
CA LYS A 235 -7.34 -5.35 -12.09
C LYS A 235 -5.88 -5.36 -12.46
N GLN A 236 -5.00 -5.14 -11.47
CA GLN A 236 -3.56 -5.08 -11.74
C GLN A 236 -2.73 -5.48 -10.54
N ARG A 237 -1.49 -5.86 -10.86
CA ARG A 237 -0.42 -6.15 -9.91
C ARG A 237 0.73 -5.20 -10.15
N PHE A 238 1.13 -4.48 -9.10
CA PHE A 238 2.34 -3.67 -9.09
C PHE A 238 3.40 -4.31 -8.20
N ARG A 239 4.66 -4.19 -8.61
CA ARG A 239 5.81 -4.54 -7.79
C ARG A 239 6.64 -3.30 -7.55
N PHE A 240 6.97 -3.07 -6.28
CA PHE A 240 7.81 -1.96 -5.86
C PHE A 240 9.17 -2.46 -5.42
N ASN A 241 10.22 -1.77 -5.85
CA ASN A 241 11.58 -1.93 -5.38
C ASN A 241 12.18 -0.54 -5.21
N GLY A 242 12.26 -0.07 -3.96
CA GLY A 242 12.57 1.31 -3.65
C GLY A 242 11.55 2.27 -4.28
N THR A 243 12.06 3.18 -5.07
CA THR A 243 11.24 4.18 -5.78
C THR A 243 10.73 3.71 -7.14
N LEU A 244 11.05 2.49 -7.56
CA LEU A 244 10.64 1.93 -8.84
C LEU A 244 9.37 1.10 -8.68
N MET A 245 8.31 1.48 -9.40
CA MET A 245 7.06 0.72 -9.55
C MET A 245 7.06 0.02 -10.91
N GLN A 246 7.05 -1.30 -10.90
CA GLN A 246 6.98 -2.11 -12.11
C GLN A 246 5.55 -2.51 -12.43
N ILE A 247 5.17 -2.30 -13.69
CA ILE A 247 3.87 -2.64 -14.28
C ILE A 247 4.12 -3.70 -15.35
N ASP A 248 3.65 -4.93 -15.13
CA ASP A 248 3.91 -6.04 -16.07
C ASP A 248 3.18 -5.86 -17.40
N SER A 249 1.89 -5.86 -17.36
CA SER A 249 1.02 -5.56 -18.49
C SER A 249 -0.37 -5.25 -17.95
N MET A 250 -0.80 -4.03 -18.12
CA MET A 250 -2.08 -3.53 -17.65
C MET A 250 -2.99 -3.26 -18.83
N GLU A 251 -4.13 -3.92 -18.87
CA GLU A 251 -5.17 -3.64 -19.85
C GLU A 251 -6.11 -2.56 -19.29
N ILE A 252 -6.34 -1.51 -20.05
CA ILE A 252 -7.25 -0.42 -19.71
C ILE A 252 -8.37 -0.38 -20.73
N LYS A 253 -9.57 -0.77 -20.31
CA LYS A 253 -10.81 -0.67 -21.08
C LYS A 253 -11.62 0.49 -20.58
N SER A 254 -11.92 1.45 -21.43
CA SER A 254 -12.63 2.67 -21.06
C SER A 254 -13.73 3.04 -22.06
N THR A 255 -14.54 4.02 -21.69
CA THR A 255 -15.54 4.61 -22.58
C THR A 255 -14.93 5.27 -23.82
N ALA A 256 -13.67 5.68 -23.75
CA ALA A 256 -13.02 6.41 -24.82
C ALA A 256 -12.04 5.58 -25.64
N PHE A 257 -11.40 4.59 -25.03
CA PHE A 257 -10.34 3.78 -25.68
C PHE A 257 -10.09 2.46 -24.95
N TRP A 258 -9.36 1.60 -25.64
CA TRP A 258 -8.78 0.39 -25.10
C TRP A 258 -7.28 0.42 -25.35
N MET A 259 -6.46 0.20 -24.32
CA MET A 259 -5.01 0.19 -24.45
C MET A 259 -4.35 -0.80 -23.49
N TYR A 260 -3.12 -1.16 -23.82
CA TYR A 260 -2.23 -1.88 -22.92
C TYR A 260 -1.10 -0.94 -22.46
N LEU A 261 -0.77 -1.01 -21.19
CA LEU A 261 0.33 -0.29 -20.56
C LEU A 261 1.27 -1.28 -19.89
N LYS A 262 2.58 -1.13 -20.08
CA LYS A 262 3.64 -1.86 -19.36
C LYS A 262 4.86 -1.00 -19.14
N GLY A 263 5.74 -1.39 -18.22
CA GLY A 263 7.02 -0.71 -18.02
C GLY A 263 7.27 -0.39 -16.57
N ALA A 264 8.04 0.64 -16.32
CA ALA A 264 8.43 1.06 -14.98
C ALA A 264 8.21 2.56 -14.79
N TYR A 265 7.56 2.90 -13.67
CA TYR A 265 7.43 4.26 -13.19
C TYR A 265 8.38 4.48 -12.01
N ASN A 266 9.22 5.51 -12.08
CA ASN A 266 10.15 5.82 -11.01
C ASN A 266 9.74 7.14 -10.32
N PHE A 267 9.43 7.06 -9.04
CA PHE A 267 9.00 8.22 -8.25
C PHE A 267 10.09 9.29 -8.09
N ASN A 268 11.37 8.90 -8.13
CA ASN A 268 12.52 9.79 -7.93
C ASN A 268 13.54 9.75 -9.08
N GLY A 269 13.19 9.20 -10.24
CA GLY A 269 14.11 9.04 -11.36
C GLY A 269 13.40 8.89 -12.70
N GLU A 270 14.11 8.33 -13.65
CA GLU A 270 13.62 8.11 -15.01
C GLU A 270 12.58 6.99 -15.05
N SER A 271 11.44 7.28 -15.68
CA SER A 271 10.37 6.34 -15.99
C SER A 271 10.43 5.91 -17.45
N ASP A 272 10.04 4.67 -17.74
CA ASP A 272 9.89 4.13 -19.09
C ASP A 272 8.59 3.31 -19.16
N LEU A 273 7.55 3.93 -19.68
CA LEU A 273 6.23 3.33 -19.88
C LEU A 273 5.96 3.14 -21.37
N ARG A 274 5.37 2.01 -21.72
CA ARG A 274 5.05 1.63 -23.11
C ARG A 274 3.56 1.38 -23.25
N PHE A 275 2.97 2.01 -24.26
CA PHE A 275 1.56 1.89 -24.57
C PHE A 275 1.37 1.19 -25.91
N GLN A 276 0.43 0.28 -25.95
CA GLN A 276 -0.06 -0.33 -27.19
C GLN A 276 -1.53 0.01 -27.35
N ILE A 277 -1.87 0.70 -28.44
CA ILE A 277 -3.22 1.15 -28.74
C ILE A 277 -3.69 0.46 -30.01
N PRO A 278 -4.63 -0.50 -29.96
CA PRO A 278 -5.16 -1.18 -31.12
C PRO A 278 -5.82 -0.21 -32.11
N LEU A 279 -5.54 -0.35 -33.41
CA LEU A 279 -6.08 0.54 -34.46
C LEU A 279 -7.61 0.50 -34.55
N LYS A 280 -8.26 -0.58 -34.16
CA LYS A 280 -9.72 -0.65 -34.09
C LYS A 280 -10.34 0.40 -33.13
N ASN A 281 -9.57 0.90 -32.19
CA ASN A 281 -9.99 2.01 -31.32
C ASN A 281 -10.11 3.35 -32.04
N LEU A 282 -9.60 3.47 -33.26
CA LEU A 282 -9.74 4.68 -34.07
C LEU A 282 -11.12 4.80 -34.70
N LYS A 283 -11.90 3.72 -34.70
CA LYS A 283 -13.32 3.75 -35.09
C LYS A 283 -14.19 4.19 -33.91
N ASN A 284 -15.29 4.86 -34.20
CA ASN A 284 -16.23 5.23 -33.14
C ASN A 284 -16.69 3.98 -32.39
N ILE A 285 -16.58 4.02 -31.06
CA ILE A 285 -17.17 3.02 -30.19
C ILE A 285 -18.64 3.43 -30.05
N PRO A 286 -19.61 2.56 -30.34
CA PRO A 286 -21.02 2.84 -30.08
C PRO A 286 -21.24 3.15 -28.60
N GLU A 287 -22.16 4.08 -28.27
CA GLU A 287 -22.49 4.44 -26.89
C GLU A 287 -23.03 3.25 -26.07
N ASP A 288 -23.60 2.26 -26.76
CA ASP A 288 -24.13 1.01 -26.20
C ASP A 288 -23.13 -0.16 -26.21
N ALA A 289 -21.86 0.10 -26.52
CA ALA A 289 -20.85 -0.95 -26.56
C ALA A 289 -20.68 -1.61 -25.19
N VAL A 290 -21.05 -2.88 -25.10
CA VAL A 290 -20.85 -3.70 -23.90
C VAL A 290 -19.36 -4.01 -23.77
N PHE A 291 -18.75 -3.54 -22.70
CA PHE A 291 -17.37 -3.87 -22.37
C PHE A 291 -17.27 -5.34 -21.93
N GLY A 292 -16.64 -6.19 -22.72
CA GLY A 292 -16.43 -7.59 -22.31
C GLY A 292 -16.26 -8.60 -23.43
N GLU A 293 -16.79 -8.36 -24.62
CA GLU A 293 -16.58 -9.25 -25.77
C GLU A 293 -15.34 -8.83 -26.56
N GLN A 294 -14.22 -9.43 -26.23
CA GLN A 294 -12.99 -9.17 -26.97
C GLN A 294 -12.25 -10.45 -27.30
N ASN A 295 -11.83 -10.54 -28.57
CA ASN A 295 -10.93 -11.57 -29.01
C ASN A 295 -9.67 -11.55 -28.14
N GLU A 296 -9.31 -12.69 -27.61
CA GLU A 296 -8.30 -12.93 -26.58
C GLU A 296 -6.88 -12.48 -26.94
N ASP A 297 -6.62 -12.02 -28.19
CA ASP A 297 -5.29 -11.75 -28.70
C ASP A 297 -5.09 -10.31 -29.21
N GLY A 298 -5.30 -9.31 -28.32
CA GLY A 298 -4.93 -7.92 -28.62
C GLY A 298 -3.46 -7.73 -29.06
N ARG A 299 -2.61 -8.71 -28.83
CA ARG A 299 -1.21 -8.72 -29.25
C ARG A 299 -1.01 -8.88 -30.75
N GLN A 300 -1.98 -9.41 -31.49
CA GLN A 300 -1.92 -9.61 -32.94
C GLN A 300 -2.59 -8.50 -33.75
N VAL A 301 -3.30 -7.58 -33.11
CA VAL A 301 -4.00 -6.49 -33.81
C VAL A 301 -3.01 -5.40 -34.19
N LYS A 302 -3.17 -4.83 -35.41
CA LYS A 302 -2.44 -3.63 -35.81
C LYS A 302 -2.64 -2.54 -34.75
N SER A 303 -1.54 -1.98 -34.26
CA SER A 303 -1.55 -1.07 -33.12
C SER A 303 -0.61 0.11 -33.35
N ILE A 304 -0.92 1.23 -32.71
CA ILE A 304 0.02 2.32 -32.47
C ILE A 304 0.79 2.00 -31.19
N PHE A 305 2.09 2.18 -31.22
CA PHE A 305 2.96 2.03 -30.08
C PHE A 305 3.49 3.41 -29.67
N LEU A 306 3.31 3.75 -28.39
CA LEU A 306 3.82 4.97 -27.79
C LEU A 306 4.73 4.62 -26.61
N LYS A 307 5.68 5.50 -26.34
CA LYS A 307 6.51 5.48 -25.13
C LYS A 307 6.36 6.78 -24.36
N ALA A 308 6.36 6.68 -23.04
CA ALA A 308 6.40 7.80 -22.13
C ALA A 308 7.66 7.67 -21.27
N VAL A 309 8.63 8.53 -21.49
CA VAL A 309 9.97 8.48 -20.89
C VAL A 309 10.29 9.83 -20.25
N GLY A 310 10.95 9.79 -19.12
CA GLY A 310 11.39 10.97 -18.40
C GLY A 310 11.23 10.87 -16.89
N PRO A 311 11.75 11.85 -16.16
CA PRO A 311 11.60 11.92 -14.71
C PRO A 311 10.17 12.28 -14.31
N ASN A 312 9.82 11.98 -13.05
CA ASN A 312 8.54 12.38 -12.47
C ASN A 312 8.27 13.88 -12.70
N GLY A 313 7.04 14.20 -13.14
CA GLY A 313 6.62 15.57 -13.49
C GLY A 313 7.11 16.09 -14.85
N LYS A 314 8.00 15.36 -15.58
CA LYS A 314 8.53 15.77 -16.90
C LYS A 314 8.52 14.63 -17.92
N ILE A 315 7.56 13.73 -17.84
CA ILE A 315 7.42 12.60 -18.76
C ILE A 315 6.99 13.12 -20.15
N SER A 316 7.75 12.77 -21.19
CA SER A 316 7.42 13.05 -22.58
C SER A 316 6.85 11.83 -23.28
N ILE A 317 5.81 12.03 -24.11
CA ILE A 317 5.17 10.98 -24.88
C ILE A 317 5.55 11.12 -26.36
N SER A 318 5.96 10.00 -27.00
CA SER A 318 6.32 9.95 -28.41
C SER A 318 5.99 8.58 -29.02
N TYR A 319 6.06 8.44 -30.34
CA TYR A 319 5.96 7.14 -31.01
C TYR A 319 7.09 6.22 -30.56
N ASP A 320 6.77 4.94 -30.36
CA ASP A 320 7.76 3.88 -30.12
C ASP A 320 7.96 3.04 -31.38
N PHE A 321 9.00 3.36 -32.14
CA PHE A 321 9.37 2.65 -33.38
C PHE A 321 10.12 1.34 -33.13
N SER A 322 10.69 1.13 -31.95
CA SER A 322 11.48 -0.06 -31.60
C SER A 322 10.70 -1.38 -31.69
N GLN A 323 9.37 -1.31 -31.60
CA GLN A 323 8.50 -2.49 -31.70
C GLN A 323 8.24 -2.92 -33.15
N GLY A 324 8.48 -2.04 -34.13
CA GLY A 324 8.40 -2.35 -35.58
C GLY A 324 9.59 -3.16 -36.05
N GLU A 325 10.79 -2.80 -35.67
CA GLU A 325 12.04 -3.45 -36.05
C GLU A 325 12.13 -4.90 -35.56
N LYS A 326 11.74 -5.19 -34.33
CA LYS A 326 11.65 -6.55 -33.78
C LYS A 326 10.68 -7.46 -34.54
N LYS A 327 9.73 -6.91 -35.27
CA LYS A 327 8.79 -7.66 -36.11
C LYS A 327 9.38 -8.06 -37.46
N GLU A 328 10.24 -7.22 -38.04
CA GLU A 328 10.95 -7.52 -39.25
C GLU A 328 12.06 -8.56 -39.06
N GLU A 329 12.82 -8.46 -37.96
CA GLU A 329 13.82 -9.47 -37.59
C GLU A 329 13.19 -10.86 -37.41
N ARG A 330 12.09 -10.96 -36.64
CA ARG A 330 11.37 -12.25 -36.49
C ARG A 330 10.72 -12.77 -37.74
N ARG A 331 10.42 -11.92 -38.74
CA ARG A 331 9.88 -12.31 -40.02
C ARG A 331 10.98 -12.82 -40.93
N ASN A 332 12.17 -12.27 -40.85
CA ASN A 332 13.35 -12.68 -41.62
C ASN A 332 13.93 -14.00 -41.07
N ASP A 333 13.93 -14.20 -39.73
CA ASP A 333 14.36 -15.47 -39.13
C ASP A 333 13.41 -16.66 -39.44
N ARG A 334 12.12 -16.39 -39.71
CA ARG A 334 11.16 -17.44 -40.10
C ARG A 334 11.18 -17.74 -41.59
N ARG A 335 11.95 -16.96 -42.40
CA ARG A 335 12.10 -17.15 -43.83
C ARG A 335 13.43 -17.77 -44.21
N LYS A 336 14.34 -17.94 -43.25
CA LYS A 336 15.53 -18.78 -43.34
C LYS A 336 15.24 -20.17 -42.78
#